data_9ebe7e771e34e879ba1900693ae2531e
#
_entry.id   9ebe7e771e34e879ba1900693ae2531e
#
_cell.length_a   1.000
_cell.length_b   1.000
_cell.length_c   1.000
_cell.angle_alpha   90.00
_cell.angle_beta   90.00
_cell.angle_gamma   90.00
#
_symmetry.space_group_name_H-M   'P 1'
#
loop_
_entity.id
_entity.type
_entity.pdbx_description
1 polymer ?
#
loop_
_entity_poly.entity_id
_entity_poly.type
_entity_poly.pdbx_seq_one_letter_code
_entity_poly.pdbx_strand_id
1 'polypeptide(L)'
;MADYIDAGKLNKAAQVLELRETAPGTWEWASVRRAWASITFQSKTNLFSKVGIGARDAAVIVRRQPLTLHHALRWGDTHLFLTSIVPMGRNHLEVDAAVVETVACAAVRTEDTVGENGRPVHREAMRVTFPAVLTEKYVRYEREDTHAESETAYVLVTGKPIELKEGDLVTVREGPAHGTYHVQAAHRLDPYKSEYEMAWRGDV
;
A
#
# COMPACT_ATOMS: atom_id res chain seq x y z
N MET A 1 9.00 -25.26 26.25
CA MET A 1 9.54 -26.10 25.15
C MET A 1 9.94 -25.13 24.04
N ALA A 2 11.17 -25.22 23.51
CA ALA A 2 11.53 -24.41 22.37
C ALA A 2 10.79 -24.96 21.14
N ASP A 3 9.94 -24.16 20.50
CA ASP A 3 9.27 -24.53 19.25
C ASP A 3 10.34 -24.74 18.18
N TYR A 4 10.65 -26.01 17.94
CA TYR A 4 11.56 -26.41 16.87
C TYR A 4 10.79 -26.37 15.55
N ILE A 5 11.14 -25.41 14.70
CA ILE A 5 10.65 -25.39 13.32
C ILE A 5 11.62 -26.19 12.47
N ASP A 6 11.14 -27.27 11.89
CA ASP A 6 11.89 -28.05 10.92
C ASP A 6 12.29 -27.17 9.74
N ALA A 7 13.58 -27.15 9.42
CA ALA A 7 14.11 -26.37 8.28
C ALA A 7 13.44 -26.77 6.95
N GLY A 8 12.93 -28.01 6.82
CA GLY A 8 12.18 -28.48 5.66
C GLY A 8 10.84 -27.77 5.44
N LYS A 9 10.27 -27.13 6.48
CA LYS A 9 9.03 -26.35 6.36
C LYS A 9 9.25 -24.98 5.73
N LEU A 10 10.47 -24.45 5.74
CA LEU A 10 10.84 -23.19 5.08
C LEU A 10 11.20 -23.47 3.62
N ASN A 11 10.23 -23.87 2.81
CA ASN A 11 10.44 -24.38 1.46
C ASN A 11 10.05 -23.40 0.35
N LYS A 12 9.50 -22.24 0.69
CA LYS A 12 9.11 -21.21 -0.27
C LYS A 12 10.17 -20.12 -0.35
N ALA A 13 10.72 -19.90 -1.56
CA ALA A 13 11.68 -18.83 -1.79
C ALA A 13 10.94 -17.52 -2.01
N ALA A 14 10.94 -16.65 -1.01
CA ALA A 14 10.37 -15.31 -1.09
C ALA A 14 11.48 -14.27 -1.34
N GLN A 15 11.15 -13.19 -2.01
CA GLN A 15 12.00 -12.01 -2.17
C GLN A 15 11.61 -10.99 -1.11
N VAL A 16 12.59 -10.45 -0.39
CA VAL A 16 12.40 -9.30 0.48
C VAL A 16 12.56 -8.05 -0.38
N LEU A 17 11.53 -7.22 -0.38
CA LEU A 17 11.46 -6.00 -1.18
C LEU A 17 11.58 -4.78 -0.27
N GLU A 18 12.19 -3.73 -0.79
CA GLU A 18 12.26 -2.41 -0.19
C GLU A 18 11.82 -1.37 -1.23
N LEU A 19 11.00 -0.42 -0.81
CA LEU A 19 10.59 0.68 -1.69
C LEU A 19 11.76 1.66 -1.83
N ARG A 20 12.29 1.79 -3.05
CA ARG A 20 13.45 2.64 -3.37
C ARG A 20 13.16 3.56 -4.53
N GLU A 21 13.77 4.72 -4.49
CA GLU A 21 13.81 5.62 -5.62
C GLU A 21 14.86 5.11 -6.61
N THR A 22 14.42 4.75 -7.82
CA THR A 22 15.28 4.22 -8.91
C THR A 22 15.74 5.31 -9.87
N ALA A 23 14.93 6.37 -10.01
CA ALA A 23 15.25 7.60 -10.71
C ALA A 23 14.51 8.75 -10.01
N PRO A 24 14.93 10.01 -10.19
CA PRO A 24 14.28 11.15 -9.57
C PRO A 24 12.75 11.12 -9.74
N GLY A 25 12.01 11.05 -8.64
CA GLY A 25 10.56 10.94 -8.63
C GLY A 25 10.00 9.58 -9.07
N THR A 26 10.82 8.53 -9.23
CA THR A 26 10.35 7.19 -9.61
C THR A 26 10.70 6.17 -8.53
N TRP A 27 9.68 5.58 -7.94
CA TRP A 27 9.79 4.63 -6.85
C TRP A 27 9.35 3.23 -7.28
N GLU A 28 10.09 2.22 -6.84
CA GLU A 28 9.80 0.82 -7.16
C GLU A 28 10.10 -0.09 -5.97
N TRP A 29 9.39 -1.22 -5.90
CA TRP A 29 9.73 -2.29 -4.98
C TRP A 29 10.94 -3.08 -5.49
N ALA A 30 12.13 -2.71 -5.02
CA ALA A 30 13.37 -3.36 -5.37
C ALA A 30 13.62 -4.60 -4.50
N SER A 31 14.04 -5.71 -5.11
CA SER A 31 14.46 -6.91 -4.36
C SER A 31 15.83 -6.69 -3.72
N VAL A 32 15.89 -6.76 -2.39
CA VAL A 32 17.12 -6.57 -1.63
C VAL A 32 17.78 -7.89 -1.25
N ARG A 33 17.01 -8.95 -1.06
CA ARG A 33 17.51 -10.30 -0.75
C ARG A 33 16.44 -11.36 -0.92
N ARG A 34 16.88 -12.62 -0.89
CA ARG A 34 15.98 -13.78 -0.85
C ARG A 34 15.86 -14.29 0.58
N ALA A 35 14.64 -14.71 0.96
CA ALA A 35 14.35 -15.37 2.22
C ALA A 35 13.62 -16.68 1.97
N TRP A 36 14.04 -17.75 2.65
CA TRP A 36 13.29 -18.98 2.68
C TRP A 36 12.19 -18.87 3.74
N ALA A 37 10.98 -19.16 3.37
CA ALA A 37 9.80 -18.95 4.19
C ALA A 37 8.85 -20.16 4.19
N SER A 38 8.08 -20.28 5.25
CA SER A 38 6.80 -20.99 5.25
C SER A 38 5.71 -19.96 5.13
N ILE A 39 4.85 -20.06 4.11
CA ILE A 39 3.77 -19.10 3.87
C ILE A 39 2.45 -19.86 3.91
N THR A 40 1.57 -19.47 4.82
CA THR A 40 0.23 -20.02 4.97
C THR A 40 -0.79 -18.93 4.72
N PHE A 41 -1.64 -19.11 3.73
CA PHE A 41 -2.73 -18.18 3.46
C PHE A 41 -3.93 -18.55 4.31
N GLN A 42 -4.50 -17.57 4.97
CA GLN A 42 -5.75 -17.74 5.69
C GLN A 42 -6.93 -17.61 4.72
N SER A 43 -7.91 -18.48 4.87
CA SER A 43 -9.13 -18.39 4.07
C SER A 43 -9.96 -17.20 4.56
N LYS A 44 -10.34 -16.33 3.64
CA LYS A 44 -11.23 -15.21 3.95
C LYS A 44 -12.65 -15.76 4.14
N THR A 45 -13.23 -15.56 5.32
CA THR A 45 -14.62 -15.93 5.61
C THR A 45 -15.62 -14.83 5.24
N ASN A 46 -15.17 -13.58 5.10
CA ASN A 46 -16.02 -12.46 4.75
C ASN A 46 -15.71 -11.94 3.35
N LEU A 47 -16.72 -11.88 2.48
CA LEU A 47 -16.62 -11.33 1.13
C LEU A 47 -16.33 -9.82 1.13
N PHE A 48 -16.76 -9.12 2.18
CA PHE A 48 -16.63 -7.67 2.29
C PHE A 48 -15.78 -7.32 3.50
N SER A 49 -14.65 -6.67 3.26
CA SER A 49 -13.85 -6.08 4.33
C SER A 49 -14.43 -4.71 4.66
N LYS A 50 -14.73 -4.46 5.93
CA LYS A 50 -15.23 -3.14 6.38
C LYS A 50 -14.14 -2.08 6.45
N VAL A 51 -12.87 -2.47 6.37
CA VAL A 51 -11.71 -1.57 6.49
C VAL A 51 -10.68 -1.94 5.45
N GLY A 52 -10.42 -1.03 4.59
CA GLY A 52 -9.34 -0.66 3.62
C GLY A 52 -8.48 -1.79 3.24
N ILE A 53 -8.02 -2.71 3.14
CA ILE A 53 -7.28 -3.72 2.39
C ILE A 53 -8.11 -5.00 2.37
N GLY A 54 -8.88 -5.17 1.31
CA GLY A 54 -9.67 -6.38 1.07
C GLY A 54 -8.82 -7.65 0.85
N ALA A 55 -7.65 -7.69 1.47
CA ALA A 55 -6.62 -8.66 1.28
C ALA A 55 -6.89 -9.94 2.08
N ARG A 56 -6.45 -11.07 1.53
CA ARG A 56 -6.26 -12.28 2.33
C ARG A 56 -5.12 -12.05 3.30
N ASP A 57 -5.26 -12.56 4.51
CA ASP A 57 -4.16 -12.59 5.45
C ASP A 57 -3.23 -13.77 5.16
N ALA A 58 -1.94 -13.55 5.35
CA ALA A 58 -0.92 -14.58 5.24
C ALA A 58 -0.05 -14.59 6.51
N ALA A 59 0.11 -15.76 7.09
CA ALA A 59 1.10 -15.99 8.14
C ALA A 59 2.38 -16.50 7.48
N VAL A 60 3.49 -15.84 7.76
CA VAL A 60 4.79 -16.13 7.18
C VAL A 60 5.81 -16.38 8.27
N ILE A 61 6.50 -17.51 8.19
CA ILE A 61 7.62 -17.80 9.11
C ILE A 61 8.90 -17.74 8.29
N VAL A 62 9.86 -16.93 8.76
CA VAL A 62 11.18 -16.78 8.14
C VAL A 62 12.28 -16.97 9.17
N ARG A 63 13.50 -17.29 8.73
CA ARG A 63 14.67 -17.23 9.60
C ARG A 63 14.92 -15.79 10.04
N ARG A 64 15.40 -15.62 11.28
CA ARG A 64 15.73 -14.33 11.84
C ARG A 64 16.72 -13.59 10.95
N GLN A 65 16.32 -12.39 10.51
CA GLN A 65 17.05 -11.53 9.61
C GLN A 65 16.64 -10.07 9.85
N PRO A 66 17.37 -9.08 9.30
CA PRO A 66 16.95 -7.69 9.38
C PRO A 66 15.69 -7.46 8.53
N LEU A 67 14.52 -7.62 9.14
CA LEU A 67 13.21 -7.41 8.53
C LEU A 67 12.45 -6.36 9.35
N THR A 68 11.87 -5.38 8.68
CA THR A 68 11.07 -4.32 9.27
C THR A 68 9.76 -4.16 8.50
N LEU A 69 8.80 -3.44 9.05
CA LEU A 69 7.53 -3.17 8.39
C LEU A 69 7.65 -2.22 7.18
N HIS A 70 8.83 -1.63 6.93
CA HIS A 70 9.12 -0.93 5.67
C HIS A 70 9.33 -1.87 4.49
N HIS A 71 9.65 -3.13 4.76
CA HIS A 71 9.81 -4.13 3.72
C HIS A 71 8.45 -4.72 3.30
N ALA A 72 8.46 -5.33 2.13
CA ALA A 72 7.42 -6.24 1.66
C ALA A 72 8.05 -7.59 1.30
N LEU A 73 7.24 -8.61 1.13
CA LEU A 73 7.68 -9.90 0.59
C LEU A 73 7.00 -10.16 -0.74
N ARG A 74 7.70 -10.81 -1.67
CA ARG A 74 7.12 -11.31 -2.91
C ARG A 74 7.40 -12.81 -3.05
N TRP A 75 6.35 -13.57 -3.24
CA TRP A 75 6.43 -15.00 -3.54
C TRP A 75 5.65 -15.32 -4.82
N GLY A 76 6.37 -15.70 -5.88
CA GLY A 76 5.80 -15.72 -7.22
C GLY A 76 5.29 -14.33 -7.61
N ASP A 77 4.04 -14.26 -8.04
CA ASP A 77 3.36 -13.00 -8.39
C ASP A 77 2.62 -12.37 -7.19
N THR A 78 2.67 -13.02 -6.03
CA THR A 78 1.97 -12.54 -4.84
C THR A 78 2.80 -11.53 -4.07
N HIS A 79 2.27 -10.33 -3.90
CA HIS A 79 2.85 -9.27 -3.07
C HIS A 79 2.26 -9.32 -1.66
N LEU A 80 3.12 -9.32 -0.65
CA LEU A 80 2.77 -9.45 0.75
C LEU A 80 3.20 -8.18 1.49
N PHE A 81 2.24 -7.38 1.90
CA PHE A 81 2.45 -6.20 2.73
C PHE A 81 2.54 -6.63 4.20
N LEU A 82 3.67 -6.34 4.86
CA LEU A 82 3.91 -6.77 6.24
C LEU A 82 3.10 -5.90 7.21
N THR A 83 2.38 -6.55 8.12
CA THR A 83 1.54 -5.88 9.12
C THR A 83 2.05 -6.09 10.55
N SER A 84 2.73 -7.20 10.82
CA SER A 84 3.31 -7.51 12.12
C SER A 84 4.58 -8.34 11.95
N ILE A 85 5.55 -8.16 12.86
CA ILE A 85 6.76 -8.96 12.92
C ILE A 85 7.03 -9.29 14.38
N VAL A 86 6.93 -10.56 14.73
CA VAL A 86 7.12 -11.05 16.10
C VAL A 86 8.27 -12.06 16.14
N PRO A 87 9.24 -11.92 17.05
CA PRO A 87 10.26 -12.92 17.24
C PRO A 87 9.65 -14.26 17.68
N MET A 88 9.95 -15.33 16.95
CA MET A 88 9.53 -16.68 17.25
C MET A 88 10.73 -17.54 17.66
N GLY A 89 10.86 -17.79 18.94
CA GLY A 89 12.01 -18.46 19.49
C GLY A 89 13.32 -17.72 19.20
N ARG A 90 14.42 -18.46 19.06
CA ARG A 90 15.78 -17.89 18.91
C ARG A 90 16.12 -17.51 17.47
N ASN A 91 15.61 -18.26 16.51
CA ASN A 91 16.12 -18.26 15.13
C ASN A 91 15.08 -17.87 14.07
N HIS A 92 13.84 -17.59 14.46
CA HIS A 92 12.75 -17.31 13.49
C HIS A 92 12.04 -16.00 13.82
N LEU A 93 11.35 -15.51 12.82
CA LEU A 93 10.36 -14.44 12.91
C LEU A 93 9.04 -14.98 12.39
N GLU A 94 7.98 -14.70 13.11
CA GLU A 94 6.61 -14.83 12.65
C GLU A 94 6.16 -13.47 12.13
N VAL A 95 5.62 -13.46 10.93
CA VAL A 95 5.27 -12.25 10.20
C VAL A 95 3.85 -12.39 9.71
N ASP A 96 2.99 -11.48 10.14
CA ASP A 96 1.68 -11.34 9.54
C ASP A 96 1.77 -10.39 8.35
N ALA A 97 1.08 -10.74 7.28
CA ALA A 97 1.09 -9.96 6.06
C ALA A 97 -0.28 -9.97 5.37
N ALA A 98 -0.61 -8.87 4.72
CA ALA A 98 -1.74 -8.78 3.83
C ALA A 98 -1.30 -9.13 2.39
N VAL A 99 -2.05 -10.00 1.74
CA VAL A 99 -1.88 -10.30 0.30
C VAL A 99 -2.53 -9.18 -0.48
N VAL A 100 -1.75 -8.43 -1.23
CA VAL A 100 -2.22 -7.24 -1.94
C VAL A 100 -1.86 -7.28 -3.42
N GLU A 101 -2.64 -6.57 -4.22
CA GLU A 101 -2.30 -6.25 -5.60
C GLU A 101 -1.79 -4.81 -5.66
N THR A 102 -0.58 -4.64 -6.19
CA THR A 102 0.01 -3.31 -6.36
C THR A 102 -0.37 -2.76 -7.73
N VAL A 103 -0.73 -1.48 -7.75
CA VAL A 103 -1.03 -0.72 -8.97
C VAL A 103 0.01 0.37 -9.19
N ALA A 104 0.32 0.66 -10.45
CA ALA A 104 1.22 1.74 -10.81
C ALA A 104 0.48 3.07 -10.75
N CYS A 105 0.97 3.98 -9.92
CA CYS A 105 0.40 5.31 -9.71
C CYS A 105 1.37 6.40 -10.15
N ALA A 106 0.81 7.53 -10.59
CA ALA A 106 1.53 8.77 -10.79
C ALA A 106 0.82 9.89 -10.04
N ALA A 107 1.54 10.62 -9.19
CA ALA A 107 0.97 11.77 -8.50
C ALA A 107 1.58 13.07 -9.04
N VAL A 108 0.73 14.10 -9.13
CA VAL A 108 1.10 15.45 -9.53
C VAL A 108 0.56 16.43 -8.51
N ARG A 109 1.42 17.32 -8.05
CA ARG A 109 1.08 18.47 -7.22
C ARG A 109 1.23 19.73 -8.02
N THR A 110 0.21 20.57 -8.01
CA THR A 110 0.22 21.90 -8.63
C THR A 110 0.26 22.95 -7.52
N GLU A 111 1.11 23.94 -7.66
CA GLU A 111 1.15 25.11 -6.77
C GLU A 111 0.86 26.37 -7.58
N ASP A 112 0.10 27.28 -6.95
CA ASP A 112 -0.19 28.58 -7.52
C ASP A 112 0.98 29.52 -7.24
N THR A 113 1.61 29.99 -8.28
CA THR A 113 2.67 31.00 -8.21
C THR A 113 2.20 32.31 -8.85
N VAL A 114 2.70 33.43 -8.37
CA VAL A 114 2.41 34.73 -8.97
C VAL A 114 3.36 34.89 -10.16
N GLY A 115 2.81 34.95 -11.38
CA GLY A 115 3.57 35.21 -12.59
C GLY A 115 4.07 36.67 -12.67
N GLU A 116 4.94 36.94 -13.64
CA GLU A 116 5.55 38.28 -13.83
C GLU A 116 4.51 39.40 -14.04
N ASN A 117 3.30 39.06 -14.47
CA ASN A 117 2.20 40.00 -14.68
C ASN A 117 1.24 40.07 -13.48
N GLY A 118 1.61 39.58 -12.29
CA GLY A 118 0.77 39.57 -11.10
C GLY A 118 -0.43 38.60 -11.17
N ARG A 119 -0.53 37.77 -12.20
CA ARG A 119 -1.59 36.77 -12.34
C ARG A 119 -1.18 35.44 -11.75
N PRO A 120 -2.10 34.68 -11.11
CA PRO A 120 -1.81 33.34 -10.66
C PRO A 120 -1.49 32.43 -11.86
N VAL A 121 -0.39 31.71 -11.76
CA VAL A 121 0.05 30.70 -12.73
C VAL A 121 0.14 29.37 -11.99
N HIS A 122 -0.59 28.38 -12.49
CA HIS A 122 -0.49 27.00 -11.98
C HIS A 122 0.81 26.36 -12.47
N ARG A 123 1.67 26.00 -11.56
CA ARG A 123 2.93 25.33 -11.89
C ARG A 123 2.96 23.94 -11.25
N GLU A 124 3.42 22.95 -12.01
CA GLU A 124 3.70 21.63 -11.48
C GLU A 124 4.87 21.74 -10.49
N ALA A 125 4.60 21.48 -9.22
CA ALA A 125 5.60 21.55 -8.13
C ALA A 125 6.23 20.18 -7.87
N MET A 126 5.50 19.09 -8.13
CA MET A 126 5.96 17.73 -7.90
C MET A 126 5.32 16.78 -8.90
N ARG A 127 6.13 15.85 -9.40
CA ARG A 127 5.67 14.66 -10.13
C ARG A 127 6.38 13.44 -9.58
N VAL A 128 5.63 12.42 -9.17
CA VAL A 128 6.18 11.18 -8.63
C VAL A 128 5.41 9.99 -9.16
N THR A 129 6.13 8.91 -9.50
CA THR A 129 5.56 7.62 -9.89
C THR A 129 5.94 6.57 -8.86
N PHE A 130 4.97 5.76 -8.45
CA PHE A 130 5.16 4.80 -7.37
C PHE A 130 4.15 3.67 -7.43
N PRO A 131 4.50 2.49 -6.89
CA PRO A 131 3.55 1.42 -6.67
C PRO A 131 2.75 1.68 -5.40
N ALA A 132 1.44 1.46 -5.46
CA ALA A 132 0.53 1.59 -4.32
C ALA A 132 -0.48 0.44 -4.30
N VAL A 133 -1.25 0.37 -3.23
CA VAL A 133 -2.41 -0.52 -3.11
C VAL A 133 -3.65 0.37 -3.06
N LEU A 134 -4.56 0.17 -4.01
CA LEU A 134 -5.84 0.88 -4.04
C LEU A 134 -6.95 -0.07 -3.57
N THR A 135 -7.74 0.38 -2.61
CA THR A 135 -8.87 -0.36 -2.07
C THR A 135 -10.12 0.51 -2.00
N GLU A 136 -11.26 -0.12 -2.02
CA GLU A 136 -12.54 0.55 -1.82
C GLU A 136 -12.92 0.50 -0.35
N LYS A 137 -13.34 1.65 0.19
CA LYS A 137 -13.94 1.77 1.51
C LYS A 137 -15.42 2.09 1.32
N TYR A 138 -16.27 1.15 1.65
CA TYR A 138 -17.69 1.39 1.62
C TYR A 138 -18.10 2.25 2.82
N VAL A 139 -18.53 3.48 2.60
CA VAL A 139 -19.04 4.38 3.63
C VAL A 139 -20.54 4.47 3.46
N ARG A 140 -21.30 3.91 4.40
CA ARG A 140 -22.75 4.06 4.47
C ARG A 140 -23.05 5.23 5.39
N TYR A 141 -23.55 6.32 4.83
CA TYR A 141 -24.12 7.39 5.62
C TYR A 141 -25.57 7.03 5.94
N GLU A 142 -25.87 6.71 7.20
CA GLU A 142 -27.23 6.67 7.71
C GLU A 142 -27.64 8.12 8.04
N ARG A 143 -28.18 8.84 7.07
CA ARG A 143 -28.97 10.03 7.34
C ARG A 143 -30.40 9.62 7.53
N GLU A 144 -31.08 10.21 8.55
CA GLU A 144 -32.50 10.03 8.82
C GLU A 144 -33.42 10.57 7.70
N ASP A 145 -32.89 11.20 6.67
CA ASP A 145 -33.60 11.68 5.50
C ASP A 145 -33.64 10.62 4.39
N THR A 146 -34.76 10.60 3.70
CA THR A 146 -35.29 9.59 2.77
C THR A 146 -34.41 9.19 1.58
N HIS A 147 -33.18 9.68 1.47
CA HIS A 147 -32.22 9.32 0.43
C HIS A 147 -30.88 8.94 1.09
N ALA A 148 -30.65 7.63 1.24
CA ALA A 148 -29.33 7.11 1.59
C ALA A 148 -28.41 7.22 0.37
N GLU A 149 -27.57 8.23 0.30
CA GLU A 149 -26.46 8.28 -0.65
C GLU A 149 -25.37 7.35 -0.17
N SER A 150 -25.08 6.34 -0.98
CA SER A 150 -23.95 5.44 -0.78
C SER A 150 -22.77 6.00 -1.58
N GLU A 151 -21.81 6.59 -0.89
CA GLU A 151 -20.59 7.08 -1.52
C GLU A 151 -19.49 6.02 -1.40
N THR A 152 -18.89 5.67 -2.53
CA THR A 152 -17.70 4.78 -2.56
C THR A 152 -16.46 5.65 -2.37
N ALA A 153 -15.83 5.55 -1.20
CA ALA A 153 -14.54 6.17 -0.97
C ALA A 153 -13.43 5.18 -1.33
N TYR A 154 -12.38 5.67 -1.95
CA TYR A 154 -11.18 4.89 -2.23
C TYR A 154 -10.10 5.19 -1.20
N VAL A 155 -9.31 4.19 -0.84
CA VAL A 155 -8.15 4.34 0.04
C VAL A 155 -6.91 3.86 -0.70
N LEU A 156 -5.93 4.75 -0.84
CA LEU A 156 -4.63 4.46 -1.40
C LEU A 156 -3.63 4.23 -0.26
N VAL A 157 -2.99 3.08 -0.24
CA VAL A 157 -1.96 2.74 0.75
C VAL A 157 -0.60 2.71 0.06
N THR A 158 0.35 3.46 0.62
CA THR A 158 1.72 3.55 0.08
C THR A 158 2.77 3.26 1.15
N GLY A 159 3.99 2.93 0.74
CA GLY A 159 5.15 2.94 1.64
C GLY A 159 5.46 4.37 2.12
N LYS A 160 6.02 4.49 3.31
CA LYS A 160 6.28 5.77 3.99
C LYS A 160 7.06 6.83 3.20
N PRO A 161 8.03 6.47 2.33
CA PRO A 161 8.75 7.47 1.54
C PRO A 161 7.86 8.29 0.59
N ILE A 162 6.66 7.80 0.27
CA ILE A 162 5.71 8.49 -0.60
C ILE A 162 4.85 9.42 0.25
N GLU A 163 5.02 10.72 0.07
CA GLU A 163 4.28 11.75 0.81
C GLU A 163 3.38 12.55 -0.12
N LEU A 164 2.09 12.21 -0.11
CA LEU A 164 1.06 12.98 -0.79
C LEU A 164 0.44 14.00 0.18
N LYS A 165 -0.10 15.07 -0.39
CA LYS A 165 -0.87 16.10 0.33
C LYS A 165 -2.30 16.13 -0.18
N GLU A 166 -3.16 16.70 0.62
CA GLU A 166 -4.54 17.00 0.23
C GLU A 166 -4.53 17.89 -1.02
N GLY A 167 -5.37 17.56 -2.00
CA GLY A 167 -5.41 18.22 -3.28
C GLY A 167 -4.47 17.66 -4.37
N ASP A 168 -3.51 16.80 -4.03
CA ASP A 168 -2.68 16.12 -5.04
C ASP A 168 -3.56 15.27 -5.95
N LEU A 169 -3.23 15.27 -7.25
CA LEU A 169 -3.88 14.42 -8.24
C LEU A 169 -3.08 13.12 -8.40
N VAL A 170 -3.77 12.00 -8.27
CA VAL A 170 -3.18 10.67 -8.44
C VAL A 170 -3.85 9.97 -9.61
N THR A 171 -3.06 9.58 -10.59
CA THR A 171 -3.50 8.77 -11.71
C THR A 171 -3.10 7.33 -11.47
N VAL A 172 -4.08 6.44 -11.40
CA VAL A 172 -3.90 4.98 -11.40
C VAL A 172 -3.88 4.53 -12.86
N ARG A 173 -2.78 3.92 -13.30
CA ARG A 173 -2.55 3.63 -14.71
C ARG A 173 -3.12 2.30 -15.16
N GLU A 174 -3.24 1.34 -14.27
CA GLU A 174 -3.60 -0.05 -14.59
C GLU A 174 -4.62 -0.60 -13.59
N GLY A 175 -5.35 -1.63 -14.01
CA GLY A 175 -6.31 -2.34 -13.18
C GLY A 175 -7.75 -1.85 -13.34
N PRO A 176 -8.69 -2.49 -12.63
CA PRO A 176 -10.13 -2.21 -12.75
C PRO A 176 -10.51 -0.82 -12.24
N ALA A 177 -9.69 -0.21 -11.41
CA ALA A 177 -9.89 1.13 -10.86
C ALA A 177 -8.93 2.16 -11.49
N HIS A 178 -8.58 1.97 -12.80
CA HIS A 178 -7.81 2.97 -13.53
C HIS A 178 -8.59 4.30 -13.59
N GLY A 179 -7.88 5.41 -13.47
CA GLY A 179 -8.52 6.74 -13.47
C GLY A 179 -7.71 7.76 -12.69
N THR A 180 -8.23 8.97 -12.65
CA THR A 180 -7.66 10.08 -11.90
C THR A 180 -8.46 10.33 -10.64
N TYR A 181 -7.76 10.43 -9.55
CA TYR A 181 -8.28 10.67 -8.21
C TYR A 181 -7.64 11.92 -7.62
N HIS A 182 -8.31 12.57 -6.68
CA HIS A 182 -7.69 13.59 -5.85
C HIS A 182 -7.61 13.11 -4.40
N VAL A 183 -6.55 13.47 -3.71
CA VAL A 183 -6.36 13.19 -2.29
C VAL A 183 -7.25 14.10 -1.49
N GLN A 184 -8.16 13.52 -0.70
CA GLN A 184 -9.06 14.26 0.19
C GLN A 184 -8.48 14.40 1.60
N ALA A 185 -7.91 13.31 2.13
CA ALA A 185 -7.31 13.29 3.44
C ALA A 185 -6.06 12.41 3.47
N ALA A 186 -5.07 12.79 4.28
CA ALA A 186 -3.82 12.08 4.45
C ALA A 186 -3.67 11.59 5.89
N HIS A 187 -3.64 10.26 6.08
CA HIS A 187 -3.42 9.61 7.38
C HIS A 187 -1.96 9.18 7.51
N ARG A 188 -1.21 9.84 8.40
CA ARG A 188 0.25 9.70 8.50
C ARG A 188 0.74 9.17 9.85
N LEU A 189 -0.17 8.66 10.68
CA LEU A 189 0.16 8.21 12.03
C LEU A 189 0.98 6.90 12.04
N ASP A 190 0.78 6.03 11.05
CA ASP A 190 1.60 4.83 10.91
C ASP A 190 3.02 5.23 10.48
N PRO A 191 4.09 4.77 11.18
CA PRO A 191 5.47 5.09 10.84
C PRO A 191 5.99 4.38 9.59
N TYR A 192 5.32 3.34 9.11
CA TYR A 192 5.77 2.48 8.03
C TYR A 192 5.02 2.68 6.72
N LYS A 193 3.76 3.09 6.81
CA LYS A 193 2.84 3.26 5.69
C LYS A 193 2.09 4.57 5.80
N SER A 194 1.60 5.07 4.68
CA SER A 194 0.71 6.22 4.61
C SER A 194 -0.57 5.79 3.90
N GLU A 195 -1.71 6.24 4.41
CA GLU A 195 -3.02 5.99 3.84
C GLU A 195 -3.64 7.31 3.40
N TYR A 196 -4.25 7.30 2.22
CA TYR A 196 -4.86 8.50 1.62
C TYR A 196 -6.29 8.18 1.24
N GLU A 197 -7.23 8.97 1.74
CA GLU A 197 -8.60 8.93 1.23
C GLU A 197 -8.65 9.65 -0.11
N MET A 198 -9.24 8.98 -1.08
CA MET A 198 -9.24 9.41 -2.47
C MET A 198 -10.67 9.55 -2.97
N ALA A 199 -10.94 10.62 -3.72
CA ALA A 199 -12.17 10.73 -4.48
C ALA A 199 -11.87 10.66 -5.99
N TRP A 200 -12.69 9.90 -6.67
CA TRP A 200 -12.60 9.75 -8.12
C TRP A 200 -12.97 11.05 -8.83
N ARG A 201 -12.21 11.40 -9.86
CA ARG A 201 -12.39 12.65 -10.61
C ARG A 201 -12.72 12.43 -12.08
N GLY A 202 -12.30 11.32 -12.66
CA GLY A 202 -12.56 11.01 -14.07
C GLY A 202 -11.65 9.92 -14.62
N ASP A 203 -12.00 9.46 -15.80
CA ASP A 203 -11.16 8.54 -16.56
C ASP A 203 -9.93 9.28 -17.14
N VAL A 204 -8.88 8.52 -17.44
CA VAL A 204 -7.63 9.04 -18.03
C VAL A 204 -7.74 9.05 -19.55
#